data_cc03c055fa62e0d1f037c1131b1b6584
#
_entry.id   cc03c055fa62e0d1f037c1131b1b6584
#
_cell.length_a   1.000
_cell.length_b   1.000
_cell.length_c   1.000
_cell.angle_alpha   90.00
_cell.angle_beta   90.00
_cell.angle_gamma   90.00
#
_symmetry.space_group_name_H-M   'P 1'
#
loop_
_entity.id
_entity.type
_entity.pdbx_description
1 polymer ?
#
loop_
_entity_poly.entity_id
_entity_poly.type
_entity_poly.pdbx_seq_one_letter_code
_entity_poly.pdbx_strand_id
1 'polypeptide(L)'
;MNSFWKEYFIFMEKKTNTLKKALTGIILSVILIVIDQVTKLMAIHGLMNQQPFVIWDGVFELHYLENRGAAFGILQGKKIFFVFFTLIVLCLIAYLYLKRIPDEKKFRPMDGICILFFAGALGNFIDRVFRNYVVDFFYFKLIDFPVFNVADIYVTVAAFAMIILGLFYYKEEDYNKIFHD
;
A
#
# COMPACT_ATOMS: atom_id res chain seq x y z
N MET A 1 -7.23 40.12 20.86
CA MET A 1 -6.20 39.05 20.81
C MET A 1 -5.14 39.52 19.83
N ASN A 2 -3.90 39.66 20.29
CA ASN A 2 -2.78 40.22 19.50
C ASN A 2 -2.48 39.32 18.29
N SER A 3 -2.06 39.86 17.13
CA SER A 3 -1.78 39.08 15.89
C SER A 3 -0.84 37.91 16.14
N PHE A 4 0.16 38.08 16.99
CA PHE A 4 1.09 37.04 17.43
C PHE A 4 0.40 35.80 18.02
N TRP A 5 -0.54 35.98 18.93
CA TRP A 5 -1.26 34.84 19.52
C TRP A 5 -2.15 34.12 18.51
N LYS A 6 -2.73 34.84 17.56
CA LYS A 6 -3.53 34.24 16.48
C LYS A 6 -2.67 33.35 15.59
N GLU A 7 -1.51 33.83 15.16
CA GLU A 7 -0.56 33.04 14.36
C GLU A 7 -0.03 31.83 15.11
N TYR A 8 0.31 32.00 16.40
CA TYR A 8 0.75 30.90 17.28
C TYR A 8 -0.34 29.82 17.40
N PHE A 9 -1.60 30.18 17.62
CA PHE A 9 -2.69 29.20 17.71
C PHE A 9 -2.92 28.46 16.38
N ILE A 10 -2.90 29.15 15.25
CA ILE A 10 -3.00 28.53 13.92
C ILE A 10 -1.84 27.55 13.69
N PHE A 11 -0.63 27.93 14.03
CA PHE A 11 0.55 27.06 13.92
C PHE A 11 0.41 25.80 14.78
N MET A 12 0.00 25.94 16.03
CA MET A 12 -0.19 24.82 16.95
C MET A 12 -1.31 23.89 16.51
N GLU A 13 -2.42 24.43 16.02
CA GLU A 13 -3.53 23.65 15.46
C GLU A 13 -3.08 22.84 14.24
N LYS A 14 -2.39 23.47 13.29
CA LYS A 14 -1.84 22.80 12.10
C LYS A 14 -0.87 21.67 12.48
N LYS A 15 0.02 21.92 13.45
CA LYS A 15 0.95 20.90 13.96
C LYS A 15 0.23 19.72 14.59
N THR A 16 -0.79 19.98 15.39
CA THR A 16 -1.61 18.95 16.05
C THR A 16 -2.37 18.10 15.03
N ASN A 17 -2.94 18.72 14.01
CA ASN A 17 -3.67 18.00 12.94
C ASN A 17 -2.72 17.13 12.12
N THR A 18 -1.54 17.64 11.76
CA THR A 18 -0.51 16.83 11.06
C THR A 18 -0.07 15.63 11.91
N LEU A 19 0.11 15.79 13.21
CA LEU A 19 0.47 14.68 14.11
C LEU A 19 -0.64 13.63 14.18
N LYS A 20 -1.90 14.05 14.33
CA LYS A 20 -3.06 13.12 14.32
C LYS A 20 -3.13 12.36 12.99
N LYS A 21 -2.98 13.05 11.86
CA LYS A 21 -2.94 12.44 10.54
C LYS A 21 -1.83 11.39 10.44
N ALA A 22 -0.61 11.74 10.85
CA ALA A 22 0.54 10.82 10.85
C ALA A 22 0.28 9.57 11.71
N LEU A 23 -0.22 9.75 12.94
CA LEU A 23 -0.54 8.63 13.84
C LEU A 23 -1.61 7.71 13.25
N THR A 24 -2.67 8.28 12.68
CA THR A 24 -3.71 7.51 11.99
C THR A 24 -3.13 6.69 10.84
N GLY A 25 -2.31 7.32 9.99
CA GLY A 25 -1.66 6.64 8.87
C GLY A 25 -0.75 5.49 9.33
N ILE A 26 0.05 5.73 10.37
CA ILE A 26 0.93 4.69 10.94
C ILE A 26 0.11 3.51 11.49
N ILE A 27 -0.89 3.79 12.33
CA ILE A 27 -1.71 2.74 12.95
C ILE A 27 -2.40 1.88 11.88
N LEU A 28 -3.05 2.51 10.90
CA LEU A 28 -3.75 1.79 9.84
C LEU A 28 -2.78 1.00 8.96
N SER A 29 -1.63 1.59 8.59
CA SER A 29 -0.61 0.88 7.82
C SER A 29 -0.05 -0.32 8.57
N VAL A 30 0.23 -0.20 9.88
CA VAL A 30 0.70 -1.32 10.71
C VAL A 30 -0.32 -2.44 10.75
N ILE A 31 -1.61 -2.14 10.93
CA ILE A 31 -2.68 -3.15 10.93
C ILE A 31 -2.69 -3.91 9.59
N LEU A 32 -2.67 -3.19 8.47
CA LEU A 32 -2.67 -3.80 7.13
C LEU A 32 -1.42 -4.65 6.87
N ILE A 33 -0.24 -4.17 7.28
CA ILE A 33 1.02 -4.92 7.16
C ILE A 33 0.98 -6.18 8.02
N VAL A 34 0.45 -6.11 9.23
CA VAL A 34 0.31 -7.29 10.10
C VAL A 34 -0.61 -8.32 9.44
N ILE A 35 -1.74 -7.90 8.87
CA ILE A 35 -2.65 -8.81 8.13
C ILE A 35 -1.90 -9.47 6.97
N ASP A 36 -1.17 -8.71 6.14
CA ASP A 36 -0.38 -9.25 5.03
C ASP A 36 0.67 -10.27 5.54
N GLN A 37 1.47 -9.91 6.53
CA GLN A 37 2.53 -10.78 7.04
C GLN A 37 1.99 -12.04 7.74
N VAL A 38 0.87 -11.94 8.45
CA VAL A 38 0.22 -13.10 9.08
C VAL A 38 -0.30 -14.06 8.00
N THR A 39 -0.97 -13.57 6.97
CA THR A 39 -1.46 -14.43 5.87
C THR A 39 -0.32 -15.10 5.11
N LYS A 40 0.80 -14.41 4.88
CA LYS A 40 2.01 -14.98 4.30
C LYS A 40 2.64 -16.05 5.19
N LEU A 41 2.69 -15.84 6.50
CA LEU A 41 3.16 -16.87 7.43
C LEU A 41 2.23 -18.09 7.43
N MET A 42 0.91 -17.90 7.38
CA MET A 42 -0.05 -19.02 7.23
C MET A 42 0.19 -19.79 5.93
N ALA A 43 0.44 -19.11 4.82
CA ALA A 43 0.78 -19.74 3.54
C ALA A 43 2.10 -20.53 3.61
N ILE A 44 3.14 -19.99 4.25
CA ILE A 44 4.41 -20.72 4.47
C ILE A 44 4.15 -22.01 5.27
N HIS A 45 3.43 -21.94 6.39
CA HIS A 45 3.24 -23.11 7.26
C HIS A 45 2.26 -24.14 6.68
N GLY A 46 1.24 -23.69 5.93
CA GLY A 46 0.17 -24.56 5.45
C GLY A 46 0.33 -25.07 4.03
N LEU A 47 1.07 -24.33 3.16
CA LEU A 47 1.10 -24.63 1.74
C LEU A 47 2.50 -24.94 1.21
N MET A 48 3.57 -24.55 1.93
CA MET A 48 4.95 -24.80 1.47
C MET A 48 5.22 -26.31 1.40
N ASN A 49 5.71 -26.78 0.26
CA ASN A 49 5.96 -28.19 -0.04
C ASN A 49 4.71 -29.08 0.03
N GLN A 50 3.51 -28.51 -0.07
CA GLN A 50 2.24 -29.20 -0.14
C GLN A 50 1.61 -29.09 -1.52
N GLN A 51 0.65 -29.96 -1.82
CA GLN A 51 -0.21 -29.79 -2.99
C GLN A 51 -1.07 -28.52 -2.84
N PRO A 52 -1.43 -27.86 -3.94
CA PRO A 52 -2.33 -26.70 -3.89
C PRO A 52 -3.62 -27.01 -3.13
N PHE A 53 -4.05 -26.11 -2.27
CA PHE A 53 -5.32 -26.22 -1.58
C PHE A 53 -6.44 -25.69 -2.46
N VAL A 54 -7.26 -26.56 -2.99
CA VAL A 54 -8.36 -26.22 -3.89
C VAL A 54 -9.55 -25.69 -3.10
N ILE A 55 -9.91 -24.41 -3.34
CA ILE A 55 -11.11 -23.77 -2.77
C ILE A 55 -12.29 -23.96 -3.71
N TRP A 56 -12.08 -23.76 -5.01
CA TRP A 56 -13.06 -23.96 -6.07
C TRP A 56 -12.38 -24.61 -7.27
N ASP A 57 -12.75 -25.86 -7.53
CA ASP A 57 -12.08 -26.67 -8.54
C ASP A 57 -12.09 -25.99 -9.94
N GLY A 58 -10.91 -25.96 -10.54
CA GLY A 58 -10.68 -25.31 -11.83
C GLY A 58 -10.74 -23.78 -11.84
N VAL A 59 -11.07 -23.12 -10.69
CA VAL A 59 -11.28 -21.66 -10.63
C VAL A 59 -10.29 -20.97 -9.71
N PHE A 60 -10.20 -21.40 -8.43
CA PHE A 60 -9.42 -20.70 -7.42
C PHE A 60 -8.76 -21.66 -6.43
N GLU A 61 -7.47 -21.50 -6.26
CA GLU A 61 -6.61 -22.33 -5.39
C GLU A 61 -5.71 -21.44 -4.50
N LEU A 62 -5.26 -22.00 -3.39
CA LEU A 62 -4.12 -21.47 -2.65
C LEU A 62 -2.87 -22.27 -3.04
N HIS A 63 -1.89 -21.57 -3.61
CA HIS A 63 -0.70 -22.17 -4.19
C HIS A 63 0.56 -21.43 -3.72
N TYR A 64 1.39 -22.04 -2.88
CA TYR A 64 2.60 -21.39 -2.39
C TYR A 64 3.61 -21.12 -3.51
N LEU A 65 4.04 -19.86 -3.64
CA LEU A 65 5.04 -19.43 -4.62
C LEU A 65 6.05 -18.46 -3.99
N GLU A 66 7.35 -18.73 -4.19
CA GLU A 66 8.43 -17.77 -3.89
C GLU A 66 8.66 -16.84 -5.11
N ASN A 67 8.15 -15.65 -5.07
CA ASN A 67 8.30 -14.67 -6.14
C ASN A 67 9.61 -13.87 -5.97
N ARG A 68 10.60 -14.14 -6.80
CA ARG A 68 11.91 -13.48 -6.79
C ARG A 68 12.03 -12.33 -7.79
N GLY A 69 10.93 -11.94 -8.44
CA GLY A 69 10.83 -10.88 -9.44
C GLY A 69 9.69 -9.90 -9.18
N ALA A 70 9.17 -9.33 -10.29
CA ALA A 70 7.90 -8.63 -10.35
C ALA A 70 6.80 -9.57 -10.87
N ALA A 71 5.59 -8.99 -11.11
CA ALA A 71 4.52 -9.70 -11.80
C ALA A 71 5.05 -10.33 -13.11
N PHE A 72 4.54 -11.52 -13.45
CA PHE A 72 4.95 -12.29 -14.66
C PHE A 72 6.44 -12.68 -14.70
N GLY A 73 7.14 -12.72 -13.55
CA GLY A 73 8.55 -13.13 -13.49
C GLY A 73 9.56 -12.14 -14.09
N ILE A 74 9.14 -10.88 -14.32
CA ILE A 74 10.02 -9.84 -14.84
C ILE A 74 11.07 -9.47 -13.79
N LEU A 75 12.34 -9.21 -14.22
CA LEU A 75 13.46 -8.79 -13.37
C LEU A 75 13.78 -9.79 -12.23
N GLN A 76 13.69 -11.11 -12.48
CA GLN A 76 14.07 -12.12 -11.49
C GLN A 76 15.50 -11.89 -10.99
N GLY A 77 15.70 -12.07 -9.67
CA GLY A 77 17.00 -11.91 -9.03
C GLY A 77 17.48 -10.47 -8.83
N LYS A 78 16.70 -9.46 -9.25
CA LYS A 78 17.05 -8.04 -9.10
C LYS A 78 16.56 -7.45 -7.76
N LYS A 79 16.73 -8.19 -6.64
CA LYS A 79 16.30 -7.77 -5.30
C LYS A 79 16.71 -6.34 -4.95
N ILE A 80 17.97 -5.98 -5.18
CA ILE A 80 18.50 -4.65 -4.83
C ILE A 80 17.73 -3.56 -5.56
N PHE A 81 17.42 -3.73 -6.85
CA PHE A 81 16.61 -2.81 -7.61
C PHE A 81 15.23 -2.62 -6.97
N PHE A 82 14.53 -3.71 -6.64
CA PHE A 82 13.21 -3.62 -6.00
C PHE A 82 13.25 -2.94 -4.63
N VAL A 83 14.28 -3.22 -3.82
CA VAL A 83 14.45 -2.59 -2.51
C VAL A 83 14.62 -1.08 -2.66
N PHE A 84 15.53 -0.61 -3.52
CA PHE A 84 15.74 0.82 -3.74
C PHE A 84 14.53 1.51 -4.34
N PHE A 85 13.93 0.91 -5.37
CA PHE A 85 12.73 1.46 -6.00
C PHE A 85 11.57 1.60 -5.00
N THR A 86 11.33 0.55 -4.20
CA THR A 86 10.26 0.58 -3.19
C THR A 86 10.53 1.64 -2.12
N LEU A 87 11.79 1.85 -1.68
CA LEU A 87 12.13 2.91 -0.74
C LEU A 87 11.78 4.31 -1.31
N ILE A 88 12.11 4.57 -2.57
CA ILE A 88 11.76 5.84 -3.23
C ILE A 88 10.23 6.02 -3.25
N VAL A 89 9.49 4.98 -3.64
CA VAL A 89 8.02 5.01 -3.68
C VAL A 89 7.43 5.24 -2.29
N LEU A 90 7.92 4.55 -1.26
CA LEU A 90 7.47 4.75 0.13
C LEU A 90 7.72 6.18 0.63
N CYS A 91 8.89 6.75 0.33
CA CYS A 91 9.20 8.14 0.67
C CYS A 91 8.26 9.12 -0.05
N LEU A 92 7.99 8.89 -1.34
CA LEU A 92 7.07 9.72 -2.12
C LEU A 92 5.64 9.65 -1.56
N ILE A 93 5.13 8.45 -1.28
CA ILE A 93 3.79 8.27 -0.69
C ILE A 93 3.70 8.97 0.67
N ALA A 94 4.70 8.80 1.54
CA ALA A 94 4.75 9.45 2.84
C ALA A 94 4.79 10.98 2.72
N TYR A 95 5.57 11.51 1.76
CA TYR A 95 5.62 12.94 1.47
C TYR A 95 4.26 13.47 0.99
N LEU A 96 3.63 12.81 0.03
CA LEU A 96 2.30 13.19 -0.47
C LEU A 96 1.27 13.17 0.66
N TYR A 97 1.22 12.09 1.43
CA TYR A 97 0.28 11.92 2.54
C TYR A 97 0.42 13.00 3.61
N LEU A 98 1.66 13.32 4.02
CA LEU A 98 1.91 14.22 5.15
C LEU A 98 1.98 15.70 4.77
N LYS A 99 2.35 16.02 3.52
CA LYS A 99 2.68 17.39 3.11
C LYS A 99 1.79 17.93 2.01
N ARG A 100 1.26 17.08 1.14
CA ARG A 100 0.56 17.52 -0.07
C ARG A 100 -0.95 17.34 -0.02
N ILE A 101 -1.43 16.26 0.60
CA ILE A 101 -2.87 16.01 0.70
C ILE A 101 -3.48 16.88 1.81
N PRO A 102 -4.44 17.80 1.48
CA PRO A 102 -5.08 18.67 2.45
C PRO A 102 -5.82 17.86 3.54
N ASP A 103 -5.78 18.36 4.79
CA ASP A 103 -6.55 17.77 5.90
C ASP A 103 -8.00 18.22 5.89
N GLU A 104 -8.70 17.92 4.80
CA GLU A 104 -10.11 18.20 4.58
C GLU A 104 -10.88 16.88 4.41
N LYS A 105 -12.18 16.87 4.80
CA LYS A 105 -13.03 15.66 4.64
C LYS A 105 -13.08 15.14 3.19
N LYS A 106 -13.02 16.04 2.23
CA LYS A 106 -13.02 15.71 0.79
C LYS A 106 -11.82 14.83 0.39
N PHE A 107 -10.66 15.00 1.02
CA PHE A 107 -9.44 14.28 0.69
C PHE A 107 -9.21 12.99 1.50
N ARG A 108 -10.12 12.63 2.43
CA ARG A 108 -10.05 11.39 3.18
C ARG A 108 -9.95 10.11 2.32
N PRO A 109 -10.63 10.01 1.16
CA PRO A 109 -10.41 8.87 0.26
C PRO A 109 -8.98 8.79 -0.26
N MET A 110 -8.32 9.92 -0.56
CA MET A 110 -6.92 9.97 -0.98
C MET A 110 -5.98 9.55 0.14
N ASP A 111 -6.27 9.92 1.40
CA ASP A 111 -5.53 9.43 2.56
C ASP A 111 -5.59 7.89 2.64
N GLY A 112 -6.76 7.30 2.43
CA GLY A 112 -6.94 5.84 2.40
C GLY A 112 -6.14 5.16 1.28
N ILE A 113 -6.13 5.76 0.08
CA ILE A 113 -5.32 5.29 -1.06
C ILE A 113 -3.83 5.28 -0.71
N CYS A 114 -3.32 6.37 -0.14
CA CYS A 114 -1.92 6.44 0.28
C CYS A 114 -1.57 5.37 1.32
N ILE A 115 -2.45 5.12 2.29
CA ILE A 115 -2.27 4.09 3.32
C ILE A 115 -2.23 2.70 2.70
N LEU A 116 -3.13 2.38 1.76
CA LEU A 116 -3.15 1.10 1.06
C LEU A 116 -1.89 0.89 0.21
N PHE A 117 -1.49 1.88 -0.58
CA PHE A 117 -0.24 1.82 -1.35
C PHE A 117 0.98 1.64 -0.45
N PHE A 118 1.05 2.40 0.64
CA PHE A 118 2.16 2.32 1.59
C PHE A 118 2.23 0.94 2.25
N ALA A 119 1.11 0.43 2.74
CA ALA A 119 1.04 -0.87 3.40
C ALA A 119 1.38 -2.02 2.43
N GLY A 120 0.83 -2.00 1.21
CA GLY A 120 1.12 -3.03 0.19
C GLY A 120 2.59 -2.99 -0.25
N ALA A 121 3.13 -1.81 -0.55
CA ALA A 121 4.53 -1.68 -0.92
C ALA A 121 5.46 -2.12 0.22
N LEU A 122 5.18 -1.72 1.47
CA LEU A 122 6.00 -2.08 2.62
C LEU A 122 5.88 -3.57 2.99
N GLY A 123 4.70 -4.19 2.85
CA GLY A 123 4.51 -5.62 3.06
C GLY A 123 5.40 -6.46 2.14
N ASN A 124 5.40 -6.18 0.84
CA ASN A 124 6.26 -6.85 -0.14
C ASN A 124 7.75 -6.45 0.00
N PHE A 125 8.04 -5.26 0.51
CA PHE A 125 9.41 -4.84 0.83
C PHE A 125 10.00 -5.65 1.99
N ILE A 126 9.25 -5.85 3.07
CA ILE A 126 9.64 -6.66 4.23
C ILE A 126 10.06 -8.07 3.76
N ASP A 127 9.26 -8.71 2.93
CA ASP A 127 9.57 -10.02 2.39
C ASP A 127 10.89 -10.03 1.60
N ARG A 128 11.09 -9.05 0.72
CA ARG A 128 12.33 -8.96 -0.08
C ARG A 128 13.56 -8.73 0.78
N VAL A 129 13.46 -7.96 1.84
CA VAL A 129 14.58 -7.67 2.73
C VAL A 129 14.94 -8.91 3.55
N PHE A 130 13.97 -9.55 4.18
CA PHE A 130 14.21 -10.61 5.17
C PHE A 130 14.20 -12.03 4.58
N ARG A 131 13.38 -12.28 3.52
CA ARG A 131 13.25 -13.61 2.89
C ARG A 131 13.98 -13.73 1.55
N ASN A 132 14.35 -12.62 0.90
CA ASN A 132 14.92 -12.55 -0.46
C ASN A 132 13.90 -12.87 -1.59
N TYR A 133 12.63 -13.06 -1.28
CA TYR A 133 11.52 -13.28 -2.19
C TYR A 133 10.23 -12.74 -1.55
N VAL A 134 9.18 -12.62 -2.35
CA VAL A 134 7.82 -12.32 -1.87
C VAL A 134 7.04 -13.63 -1.80
N VAL A 135 6.28 -13.82 -0.72
CA VAL A 135 5.39 -14.98 -0.57
C VAL A 135 4.06 -14.66 -1.26
N ASP A 136 3.76 -15.37 -2.34
CA ASP A 136 2.50 -15.29 -3.07
C ASP A 136 1.72 -16.59 -2.88
N PHE A 137 0.36 -16.52 -2.83
CA PHE A 137 -0.42 -17.72 -2.53
C PHE A 137 -1.85 -17.73 -3.07
N PHE A 138 -2.42 -16.64 -3.56
CA PHE A 138 -3.73 -16.63 -4.23
C PHE A 138 -3.56 -16.91 -5.72
N TYR A 139 -4.23 -17.91 -6.26
CA TYR A 139 -4.15 -18.29 -7.66
C TYR A 139 -5.53 -18.44 -8.30
N PHE A 140 -5.85 -17.58 -9.27
CA PHE A 140 -7.01 -17.74 -10.14
C PHE A 140 -6.67 -18.64 -11.31
N LYS A 141 -6.86 -19.94 -11.14
CA LYS A 141 -6.54 -20.98 -12.11
C LYS A 141 -7.31 -20.86 -13.41
N LEU A 142 -8.59 -20.46 -13.34
CA LEU A 142 -9.47 -20.32 -14.48
C LEU A 142 -8.89 -19.45 -15.61
N ILE A 143 -8.18 -18.40 -15.24
CA ILE A 143 -7.62 -17.42 -16.18
C ILE A 143 -6.09 -17.42 -16.19
N ASP A 144 -5.48 -18.38 -15.50
CA ASP A 144 -4.02 -18.48 -15.31
C ASP A 144 -3.41 -17.14 -14.84
N PHE A 145 -4.09 -16.48 -13.89
CA PHE A 145 -3.63 -15.20 -13.37
C PHE A 145 -2.40 -15.41 -12.49
N PRO A 146 -1.36 -14.55 -12.58
CA PRO A 146 -0.19 -14.67 -11.71
C PRO A 146 -0.56 -14.82 -10.24
N VAL A 147 0.09 -15.73 -9.53
CA VAL A 147 -0.09 -15.89 -8.09
C VAL A 147 0.24 -14.59 -7.38
N PHE A 148 -0.57 -14.17 -6.41
CA PHE A 148 -0.47 -12.90 -5.71
C PHE A 148 -0.76 -13.04 -4.22
N ASN A 149 -0.63 -11.96 -3.47
CA ASN A 149 -0.83 -11.93 -2.03
C ASN A 149 -1.72 -10.75 -1.58
N VAL A 150 -1.89 -10.60 -0.26
CA VAL A 150 -2.74 -9.55 0.33
C VAL A 150 -2.17 -8.14 0.07
N ALA A 151 -0.85 -7.95 0.10
CA ALA A 151 -0.23 -6.67 -0.22
C ALA A 151 -0.51 -6.23 -1.66
N ASP A 152 -0.55 -7.19 -2.62
CA ASP A 152 -0.90 -6.91 -4.02
C ASP A 152 -2.36 -6.49 -4.17
N ILE A 153 -3.27 -7.08 -3.35
CA ILE A 153 -4.68 -6.64 -3.30
C ILE A 153 -4.75 -5.16 -2.85
N TYR A 154 -3.99 -4.77 -1.81
CA TYR A 154 -3.98 -3.38 -1.35
C TYR A 154 -3.53 -2.41 -2.46
N VAL A 155 -2.43 -2.74 -3.15
CA VAL A 155 -1.91 -1.93 -4.26
C VAL A 155 -2.92 -1.84 -5.40
N THR A 156 -3.55 -2.96 -5.77
CA THR A 156 -4.53 -3.02 -6.85
C THR A 156 -5.78 -2.21 -6.51
N VAL A 157 -6.34 -2.38 -5.32
CA VAL A 157 -7.51 -1.61 -4.85
C VAL A 157 -7.20 -0.12 -4.81
N ALA A 158 -6.02 0.25 -4.30
CA ALA A 158 -5.57 1.65 -4.27
C ALA A 158 -5.44 2.24 -5.67
N ALA A 159 -4.89 1.48 -6.63
CA ALA A 159 -4.74 1.93 -8.00
C ALA A 159 -6.09 2.17 -8.69
N PHE A 160 -7.03 1.21 -8.57
CA PHE A 160 -8.38 1.39 -9.11
C PHE A 160 -9.13 2.53 -8.44
N ALA A 161 -9.06 2.64 -7.10
CA ALA A 161 -9.68 3.74 -6.37
C ALA A 161 -9.11 5.10 -6.79
N MET A 162 -7.79 5.20 -6.98
CA MET A 162 -7.13 6.42 -7.45
C MET A 162 -7.64 6.83 -8.84
N ILE A 163 -7.76 5.88 -9.78
CA ILE A 163 -8.28 6.15 -11.12
C ILE A 163 -9.74 6.63 -11.05
N ILE A 164 -10.59 5.90 -10.31
CA ILE A 164 -12.02 6.25 -10.19
C ILE A 164 -12.20 7.63 -9.55
N LEU A 165 -11.51 7.90 -8.44
CA LEU A 165 -11.61 9.20 -7.77
C LEU A 165 -11.02 10.31 -8.63
N GLY A 166 -9.93 10.05 -9.35
CA GLY A 166 -9.32 11.01 -10.26
C GLY A 166 -10.22 11.39 -11.44
N LEU A 167 -10.97 10.43 -11.98
CA LEU A 167 -11.84 10.69 -13.13
C LEU A 167 -13.22 11.26 -12.74
N PHE A 168 -13.76 10.87 -11.57
CA PHE A 168 -15.17 11.12 -11.27
C PHE A 168 -15.41 11.96 -10.01
N TYR A 169 -14.43 12.11 -9.11
CA TYR A 169 -14.62 12.74 -7.81
C TYR A 169 -13.85 14.05 -7.66
N TYR A 170 -12.55 14.08 -8.01
CA TYR A 170 -11.71 15.26 -7.89
C TYR A 170 -11.80 16.15 -9.13
N LYS A 171 -11.79 17.47 -8.90
CA LYS A 171 -11.84 18.51 -9.93
C LYS A 171 -10.46 19.17 -10.04
N GLU A 172 -10.29 20.01 -11.06
CA GLU A 172 -9.05 20.77 -11.29
C GLU A 172 -8.63 21.58 -10.05
N GLU A 173 -9.59 22.20 -9.35
CA GLU A 173 -9.35 22.95 -8.12
C GLU A 173 -8.72 22.07 -7.00
N ASP A 174 -9.12 20.80 -6.91
CA ASP A 174 -8.61 19.87 -5.92
C ASP A 174 -7.16 19.46 -6.25
N TYR A 175 -6.85 19.26 -7.53
CA TYR A 175 -5.48 18.99 -7.97
C TYR A 175 -4.57 20.20 -7.71
N ASN A 176 -5.05 21.42 -7.94
CA ASN A 176 -4.29 22.63 -7.63
C ASN A 176 -3.92 22.71 -6.15
N LYS A 177 -4.83 22.36 -5.22
CA LYS A 177 -4.52 22.26 -3.79
C LYS A 177 -3.44 21.23 -3.46
N ILE A 178 -3.36 20.12 -4.21
CA ILE A 178 -2.38 19.06 -3.96
C ILE A 178 -1.02 19.44 -4.54
N PHE A 179 -0.97 20.04 -5.73
CA PHE A 179 0.29 20.18 -6.49
C PHE A 179 0.85 21.60 -6.53
N HIS A 180 0.04 22.64 -6.27
CA HIS A 180 0.48 24.04 -6.43
C HIS A 180 0.46 24.86 -5.13
N ASP A 181 -0.28 24.45 -4.10
CA ASP A 181 -0.27 25.06 -2.77
C ASP A 181 0.71 24.30 -1.83
#